data_374d81894cddac9ccb0a4f9709d1834b
#
_entry.id   374d81894cddac9ccb0a4f9709d1834b
#
_cell.length_a   1.000
_cell.length_b   1.000
_cell.length_c   1.000
_cell.angle_alpha   90.00
_cell.angle_beta   90.00
_cell.angle_gamma   90.00
#
_symmetry.space_group_name_H-M   'P 1'
#
loop_
_entity.id
_entity.type
_entity.pdbx_description
1 polymer ?
#
loop_
_entity_poly.entity_id
_entity_poly.type
_entity_poly.pdbx_seq_one_letter_code
_entity_poly.pdbx_strand_id
1 'polypeptide(L)'
;TQYSLSVPFDIRTATKSFTTQLVGDGGSVPQMKLPHAIEFKSDGTKIFVTTNKDPTSVYQYKLTTPWDTSTLEYEIRYSVDIAGGTDYTQQVRALAFKPDGTRMFIGEKNSDRIREYILTIPFDLTSGVSLGSRSAALTSADNNMRNIQFNSDGTIMYIAGNQNNNMNKYTLSTAWDITTISSTPTSYDLGSRFSNMRGFIFAANFTKLFVTDDTSSTNTIFEYSPACAGTITCADASANDDVKAIIEANVELSKRII
;
A
#
# COMPACT_ATOMS: atom_id res chain seq x y z
N THR A 1 -12.21 0.52 10.12
CA THR A 1 -12.26 -0.33 11.33
C THR A 1 -10.84 -0.61 11.78
N GLN A 2 -10.60 -0.53 13.07
CA GLN A 2 -9.35 -0.88 13.75
C GLN A 2 -9.52 -2.18 14.52
N TYR A 3 -8.50 -3.01 14.49
CA TYR A 3 -8.40 -4.24 15.26
C TYR A 3 -7.14 -4.20 16.13
N SER A 4 -7.23 -4.69 17.35
CA SER A 4 -6.09 -4.95 18.22
C SER A 4 -5.69 -6.42 18.12
N LEU A 5 -4.40 -6.68 18.10
CA LEU A 5 -3.85 -8.03 18.09
C LEU A 5 -3.25 -8.32 19.46
N SER A 6 -3.68 -9.41 20.13
CA SER A 6 -3.07 -9.82 21.40
C SER A 6 -1.68 -10.46 21.20
N VAL A 7 -1.41 -10.98 20.00
CA VAL A 7 -0.08 -11.41 19.57
C VAL A 7 0.31 -10.57 18.34
N PRO A 8 1.44 -9.85 18.37
CA PRO A 8 1.87 -9.02 17.25
C PRO A 8 1.94 -9.80 15.93
N PHE A 9 1.37 -9.23 14.87
CA PHE A 9 1.32 -9.81 13.52
C PHE A 9 0.63 -11.17 13.41
N ASP A 10 -0.18 -11.60 14.38
CA ASP A 10 -1.04 -12.78 14.28
C ASP A 10 -2.50 -12.35 14.16
N ILE A 11 -3.02 -12.39 12.94
CA ILE A 11 -4.39 -11.94 12.65
C ILE A 11 -5.46 -12.81 13.28
N ARG A 12 -5.14 -14.04 13.75
CA ARG A 12 -6.08 -14.89 14.49
C ARG A 12 -6.41 -14.32 15.86
N THR A 13 -5.57 -13.43 16.36
CA THR A 13 -5.75 -12.80 17.67
C THR A 13 -6.44 -11.45 17.55
N ALA A 14 -6.97 -11.13 16.36
CA ALA A 14 -7.58 -9.85 16.07
C ALA A 14 -8.91 -9.69 16.82
N THR A 15 -9.02 -8.61 17.55
CA THR A 15 -10.26 -8.18 18.19
C THR A 15 -10.63 -6.79 17.67
N LYS A 16 -11.86 -6.63 17.21
CA LYS A 16 -12.35 -5.34 16.75
C LYS A 16 -12.35 -4.32 17.88
N SER A 17 -11.56 -3.27 17.74
CA SER A 17 -11.43 -2.21 18.74
C SER A 17 -12.40 -1.06 18.44
N PHE A 18 -12.39 -0.57 17.20
CA PHE A 18 -13.11 0.64 16.85
C PHE A 18 -13.50 0.69 15.37
N THR A 19 -14.57 1.42 15.06
CA THR A 19 -14.94 1.77 13.68
C THR A 19 -15.11 3.28 13.60
N THR A 20 -14.24 3.94 12.83
CA THR A 20 -14.36 5.37 12.54
C THR A 20 -14.90 5.58 11.13
N GLN A 21 -15.62 6.67 10.92
CA GLN A 21 -15.96 7.15 9.59
C GLN A 21 -14.93 8.19 9.15
N LEU A 22 -14.41 8.00 7.95
CA LEU A 22 -13.54 8.99 7.33
C LEU A 22 -14.41 10.15 6.82
N VAL A 23 -14.29 11.31 7.44
CA VAL A 23 -14.99 12.53 7.03
C VAL A 23 -14.14 13.31 6.03
N GLY A 24 -14.79 13.91 5.05
CA GLY A 24 -14.16 14.79 4.07
C GLY A 24 -14.21 16.27 4.49
N ASP A 25 -13.81 17.14 3.58
CA ASP A 25 -13.86 18.59 3.73
C ASP A 25 -15.31 19.09 3.76
N GLY A 26 -15.62 19.89 4.76
CA GLY A 26 -16.83 20.67 4.89
C GLY A 26 -17.91 20.09 5.78
N GLY A 27 -17.86 20.41 7.03
CA GLY A 27 -18.83 20.57 8.12
C GLY A 27 -20.19 19.89 8.11
N SER A 28 -20.67 19.41 7.00
CA SER A 28 -21.89 18.64 6.81
C SER A 28 -21.56 17.42 5.95
N VAL A 29 -20.76 16.56 6.51
CA VAL A 29 -20.50 15.18 6.10
C VAL A 29 -20.77 14.79 4.64
N PRO A 30 -19.90 15.07 3.67
CA PRO A 30 -19.69 14.06 2.66
C PRO A 30 -18.68 13.05 3.21
N GLN A 31 -19.16 11.86 3.56
CA GLN A 31 -18.30 10.71 3.79
C GLN A 31 -17.32 10.62 2.63
N MET A 32 -16.04 10.35 2.93
CA MET A 32 -15.09 10.00 1.89
C MET A 32 -15.68 8.87 1.04
N LYS A 33 -15.82 9.10 -0.25
CA LYS A 33 -16.37 8.10 -1.16
C LYS A 33 -15.23 7.32 -1.80
N LEU A 34 -15.36 6.01 -1.84
CA LEU A 34 -14.44 5.09 -2.51
C LEU A 34 -12.97 5.24 -2.06
N PRO A 35 -12.66 5.06 -0.77
CA PRO A 35 -11.27 4.97 -0.32
C PRO A 35 -10.60 3.74 -0.93
N HIS A 36 -9.31 3.84 -1.27
CA HIS A 36 -8.56 2.75 -1.86
C HIS A 36 -7.33 2.37 -1.04
N ALA A 37 -6.34 3.24 -0.96
CA ALA A 37 -5.14 2.98 -0.19
C ALA A 37 -5.16 3.76 1.12
N ILE A 38 -4.56 3.18 2.14
CA ILE A 38 -4.33 3.81 3.44
C ILE A 38 -2.87 3.64 3.80
N GLU A 39 -2.25 4.72 4.27
CA GLU A 39 -0.87 4.72 4.72
C GLU A 39 -0.76 5.49 6.03
N PHE A 40 -0.02 4.92 6.98
CA PHE A 40 0.28 5.57 8.26
C PHE A 40 1.67 6.17 8.21
N LYS A 41 1.83 7.35 8.81
CA LYS A 41 3.15 7.80 9.22
C LYS A 41 3.72 6.82 10.24
N SER A 42 5.01 6.54 10.18
CA SER A 42 5.67 5.50 10.98
C SER A 42 5.54 5.66 12.50
N ASP A 43 5.27 6.88 12.99
CA ASP A 43 5.02 7.15 14.41
C ASP A 43 3.53 7.07 14.80
N GLY A 44 2.65 6.75 13.84
CA GLY A 44 1.21 6.62 14.08
C GLY A 44 0.45 7.92 14.27
N THR A 45 1.08 9.08 14.05
CA THR A 45 0.45 10.40 14.30
C THR A 45 -0.36 10.92 13.13
N LYS A 46 -0.17 10.35 11.91
CA LYS A 46 -0.93 10.73 10.70
C LYS A 46 -1.37 9.52 9.91
N ILE A 47 -2.49 9.69 9.21
CA ILE A 47 -3.02 8.75 8.22
C ILE A 47 -3.24 9.49 6.91
N PHE A 48 -2.91 8.82 5.81
CA PHE A 48 -3.17 9.28 4.45
C PHE A 48 -4.07 8.27 3.75
N VAL A 49 -5.10 8.75 3.05
CA VAL A 49 -6.08 7.89 2.38
C VAL A 49 -6.32 8.41 0.97
N THR A 50 -6.18 7.54 -0.03
CA THR A 50 -6.53 7.89 -1.41
C THR A 50 -7.99 7.67 -1.69
N THR A 51 -8.55 8.50 -2.57
CA THR A 51 -9.88 8.30 -3.15
C THR A 51 -9.81 8.46 -4.66
N ASN A 52 -10.58 7.66 -5.39
CA ASN A 52 -10.71 7.79 -6.84
C ASN A 52 -11.99 8.55 -7.26
N LYS A 53 -12.67 9.17 -6.33
CA LYS A 53 -13.84 9.99 -6.63
C LYS A 53 -13.37 11.39 -7.05
N ASP A 54 -14.04 11.94 -8.03
CA ASP A 54 -13.79 13.28 -8.56
C ASP A 54 -13.96 14.39 -7.50
N PRO A 55 -12.93 15.25 -7.30
CA PRO A 55 -11.57 15.09 -7.80
C PRO A 55 -10.80 13.98 -7.06
N THR A 56 -9.98 13.23 -7.81
CA THR A 56 -9.07 12.24 -7.22
C THR A 56 -8.14 12.93 -6.24
N SER A 57 -8.03 12.41 -5.03
CA SER A 57 -7.36 13.13 -3.95
C SER A 57 -6.67 12.19 -2.95
N VAL A 58 -5.75 12.77 -2.20
CA VAL A 58 -5.21 12.20 -0.97
C VAL A 58 -5.73 13.01 0.21
N TYR A 59 -6.35 12.35 1.15
CA TYR A 59 -6.81 12.95 2.40
C TYR A 59 -5.75 12.71 3.47
N GLN A 60 -5.43 13.75 4.21
CA GLN A 60 -4.55 13.70 5.37
C GLN A 60 -5.37 13.93 6.64
N TYR A 61 -5.12 13.08 7.61
CA TYR A 61 -5.66 13.16 8.96
C TYR A 61 -4.53 13.09 9.98
N LYS A 62 -4.69 13.78 11.09
CA LYS A 62 -3.85 13.57 12.27
C LYS A 62 -4.56 12.68 13.27
N LEU A 63 -3.79 12.01 14.11
CA LEU A 63 -4.28 11.29 15.29
C LEU A 63 -3.71 11.96 16.52
N THR A 64 -4.56 12.40 17.45
CA THR A 64 -4.11 13.03 18.69
C THR A 64 -3.51 12.00 19.64
N THR A 65 -3.89 10.74 19.52
CA THR A 65 -3.22 9.59 20.14
C THR A 65 -2.66 8.71 19.03
N PRO A 66 -1.32 8.48 18.98
CA PRO A 66 -0.72 7.66 17.94
C PRO A 66 -1.38 6.28 17.80
N TRP A 67 -1.64 5.85 16.56
CA TRP A 67 -2.26 4.57 16.20
C TRP A 67 -3.71 4.38 16.66
N ASP A 68 -4.33 5.35 17.32
CA ASP A 68 -5.72 5.29 17.73
C ASP A 68 -6.63 6.03 16.75
N THR A 69 -7.30 5.28 15.88
CA THR A 69 -8.18 5.85 14.85
C THR A 69 -9.45 6.47 15.42
N SER A 70 -9.74 6.29 16.72
CA SER A 70 -10.84 6.99 17.39
C SER A 70 -10.55 8.48 17.58
N THR A 71 -9.26 8.85 17.56
CA THR A 71 -8.79 10.22 17.74
C THR A 71 -8.47 10.95 16.43
N LEU A 72 -9.00 10.45 15.32
CA LEU A 72 -8.73 10.94 13.98
C LEU A 72 -9.40 12.30 13.76
N GLU A 73 -8.60 13.28 13.31
CA GLU A 73 -9.04 14.61 12.92
C GLU A 73 -8.63 14.90 11.47
N TYR A 74 -9.56 15.41 10.68
CA TYR A 74 -9.31 15.83 9.30
C TYR A 74 -8.40 17.05 9.27
N GLU A 75 -7.38 17.05 8.39
CA GLU A 75 -6.51 18.20 8.18
C GLU A 75 -6.70 18.82 6.79
N ILE A 76 -6.60 18.01 5.71
CA ILE A 76 -6.69 18.51 4.34
C ILE A 76 -7.07 17.40 3.36
N ARG A 77 -7.66 17.84 2.24
CA ARG A 77 -7.75 17.07 0.98
C ARG A 77 -6.81 17.69 -0.03
N TYR A 78 -5.81 16.95 -0.45
CA TYR A 78 -4.91 17.34 -1.52
C TYR A 78 -5.39 16.74 -2.85
N SER A 79 -5.78 17.60 -3.80
CA SER A 79 -6.16 17.13 -5.16
C SER A 79 -4.91 16.70 -5.91
N VAL A 80 -4.91 15.46 -6.37
CA VAL A 80 -3.81 14.91 -7.15
C VAL A 80 -4.00 15.33 -8.60
N ASP A 81 -3.14 16.25 -9.07
CA ASP A 81 -3.11 16.61 -10.47
C ASP A 81 -2.41 15.50 -11.26
N ILE A 82 -3.21 14.69 -11.92
CA ILE A 82 -2.71 13.60 -12.74
C ILE A 82 -2.52 14.14 -14.15
N ALA A 83 -1.33 14.74 -14.37
CA ALA A 83 -0.79 15.04 -15.70
C ALA A 83 -1.43 16.17 -16.51
N GLY A 84 -1.58 17.36 -15.95
CA GLY A 84 -1.80 18.58 -16.75
C GLY A 84 -2.96 18.52 -17.74
N GLY A 85 -3.91 17.62 -17.51
CA GLY A 85 -5.08 17.40 -18.33
C GLY A 85 -6.30 17.12 -17.47
N THR A 86 -7.45 17.54 -17.96
CA THR A 86 -8.77 17.27 -17.38
C THR A 86 -9.18 15.79 -17.43
N ASP A 87 -8.19 14.88 -17.48
CA ASP A 87 -8.47 13.44 -17.58
C ASP A 87 -8.67 12.83 -16.20
N TYR A 88 -9.86 13.03 -15.66
CA TYR A 88 -10.37 12.39 -14.43
C TYR A 88 -10.46 10.85 -14.55
N THR A 89 -10.01 10.28 -15.66
CA THR A 89 -10.03 8.82 -15.89
C THR A 89 -8.92 8.08 -15.17
N GLN A 90 -7.88 8.78 -14.70
CA GLN A 90 -6.77 8.19 -13.97
C GLN A 90 -7.18 7.95 -12.51
N GLN A 91 -7.51 6.72 -12.18
CA GLN A 91 -7.87 6.34 -10.82
C GLN A 91 -6.62 6.12 -9.97
N VAL A 92 -6.49 6.86 -8.87
CA VAL A 92 -5.45 6.66 -7.88
C VAL A 92 -5.86 5.56 -6.92
N ARG A 93 -5.05 4.52 -6.81
CA ARG A 93 -5.40 3.35 -5.99
C ARG A 93 -4.29 2.89 -5.06
N ALA A 94 -3.07 3.28 -5.32
CA ALA A 94 -1.92 2.91 -4.51
C ALA A 94 -1.24 4.15 -3.95
N LEU A 95 -0.70 4.03 -2.76
CA LEU A 95 -0.03 5.09 -2.04
C LEU A 95 1.15 4.51 -1.26
N ALA A 96 2.29 5.17 -1.32
CA ALA A 96 3.43 4.90 -0.47
C ALA A 96 4.18 6.20 -0.17
N PHE A 97 4.89 6.23 0.95
CA PHE A 97 5.81 7.32 1.28
C PHE A 97 7.24 6.79 1.37
N LYS A 98 8.19 7.65 1.03
CA LYS A 98 9.56 7.45 1.47
C LYS A 98 9.61 7.54 3.01
N PRO A 99 10.40 6.73 3.72
CA PRO A 99 10.39 6.68 5.18
C PRO A 99 10.67 8.02 5.87
N ASP A 100 11.40 8.93 5.22
CA ASP A 100 11.64 10.28 5.74
C ASP A 100 10.47 11.26 5.48
N GLY A 101 9.43 10.83 4.77
CA GLY A 101 8.25 11.62 4.46
C GLY A 101 8.42 12.72 3.43
N THR A 102 9.61 12.86 2.82
CA THR A 102 9.88 13.92 1.83
C THR A 102 9.32 13.64 0.46
N ARG A 103 8.91 12.38 0.20
CA ARG A 103 8.33 11.93 -1.08
C ARG A 103 7.10 11.07 -0.86
N MET A 104 6.09 11.31 -1.67
CA MET A 104 4.87 10.52 -1.77
C MET A 104 4.78 9.92 -3.17
N PHE A 105 4.47 8.64 -3.26
CA PHE A 105 4.32 7.90 -4.50
C PHE A 105 2.87 7.45 -4.65
N ILE A 106 2.30 7.70 -5.82
CA ILE A 106 0.91 7.39 -6.14
C ILE A 106 0.87 6.49 -7.36
N GLY A 107 0.16 5.37 -7.25
CA GLY A 107 -0.09 4.47 -8.36
C GLY A 107 -1.35 4.85 -9.14
N GLU A 108 -1.16 5.09 -10.43
CA GLU A 108 -2.20 5.43 -11.41
C GLU A 108 -2.73 4.13 -12.07
N LYS A 109 -3.98 3.77 -11.80
CA LYS A 109 -4.57 2.52 -12.30
C LYS A 109 -4.60 2.41 -13.83
N ASN A 110 -5.05 3.47 -14.52
CA ASN A 110 -5.37 3.37 -15.96
C ASN A 110 -4.15 3.57 -16.86
N SER A 111 -3.07 4.14 -16.34
CA SER A 111 -1.81 4.34 -17.04
C SER A 111 -0.72 3.36 -16.62
N ASP A 112 -0.98 2.59 -15.56
CA ASP A 112 -0.02 1.68 -14.93
C ASP A 112 1.32 2.35 -14.64
N ARG A 113 1.26 3.58 -14.11
CA ARG A 113 2.42 4.42 -13.80
C ARG A 113 2.42 4.80 -12.34
N ILE A 114 3.59 5.18 -11.87
CA ILE A 114 3.76 5.79 -10.55
C ILE A 114 4.09 7.25 -10.74
N ARG A 115 3.43 8.10 -9.98
CA ARG A 115 3.68 9.53 -9.88
C ARG A 115 4.31 9.85 -8.53
N GLU A 116 5.39 10.61 -8.57
CA GLU A 116 6.05 11.15 -7.39
C GLU A 116 5.52 12.55 -7.06
N TYR A 117 5.39 12.83 -5.78
CA TYR A 117 5.18 14.16 -5.22
C TYR A 117 6.27 14.43 -4.19
N ILE A 118 6.84 15.63 -4.25
CA ILE A 118 7.89 16.10 -3.34
C ILE A 118 7.25 16.97 -2.28
N LEU A 119 7.49 16.66 -1.02
CA LEU A 119 6.95 17.38 0.12
C LEU A 119 8.07 18.20 0.78
N THR A 120 7.87 19.52 0.88
CA THR A 120 8.80 20.42 1.56
C THR A 120 8.83 20.15 3.07
N ILE A 121 7.65 19.85 3.63
CA ILE A 121 7.49 19.45 5.03
C ILE A 121 7.17 17.94 5.03
N PRO A 122 8.00 17.11 5.66
CA PRO A 122 7.79 15.67 5.67
C PRO A 122 6.40 15.26 6.20
N PHE A 123 5.72 14.39 5.46
CA PHE A 123 4.38 13.90 5.79
C PHE A 123 3.35 15.03 6.00
N ASP A 124 3.45 16.10 5.20
CA ASP A 124 2.52 17.22 5.30
C ASP A 124 2.03 17.67 3.91
N LEU A 125 0.74 17.49 3.67
CA LEU A 125 0.08 17.90 2.42
C LEU A 125 -0.55 19.29 2.50
N THR A 126 -0.44 19.98 3.64
CA THR A 126 -1.04 21.31 3.84
C THR A 126 -0.30 22.41 3.10
N SER A 127 0.99 22.19 2.84
CA SER A 127 1.82 23.16 2.12
C SER A 127 3.05 22.52 1.48
N GLY A 128 3.60 23.19 0.46
CA GLY A 128 4.88 22.84 -0.14
C GLY A 128 4.90 21.49 -0.88
N VAL A 129 3.76 21.05 -1.40
CA VAL A 129 3.70 19.85 -2.25
C VAL A 129 3.93 20.26 -3.70
N SER A 130 4.90 19.63 -4.34
CA SER A 130 5.22 19.85 -5.75
C SER A 130 5.23 18.53 -6.52
N LEU A 131 4.91 18.62 -7.82
CA LEU A 131 4.94 17.47 -8.70
C LEU A 131 6.39 17.08 -8.98
N GLY A 132 6.71 15.80 -8.77
CA GLY A 132 8.00 15.19 -9.06
C GLY A 132 7.99 14.37 -10.35
N SER A 133 8.78 13.32 -10.37
CA SER A 133 8.95 12.42 -11.52
C SER A 133 7.72 11.55 -11.78
N ARG A 134 7.70 10.93 -12.96
CA ARG A 134 6.73 9.90 -13.34
C ARG A 134 7.46 8.70 -13.93
N SER A 135 7.10 7.50 -13.52
CA SER A 135 7.68 6.29 -14.07
C SER A 135 7.31 6.07 -15.54
N ALA A 136 8.03 5.21 -16.22
CA ALA A 136 7.52 4.56 -17.42
C ALA A 136 6.24 3.76 -17.10
N ALA A 137 5.49 3.36 -18.13
CA ALA A 137 4.36 2.46 -17.92
C ALA A 137 4.86 1.09 -17.49
N LEU A 138 4.26 0.53 -16.44
CA LEU A 138 4.61 -0.78 -15.85
C LEU A 138 3.69 -1.88 -16.39
N THR A 139 3.48 -1.86 -17.70
CA THR A 139 2.43 -2.62 -18.41
C THR A 139 2.62 -4.14 -18.42
N SER A 140 3.78 -4.63 -18.03
CA SER A 140 4.08 -6.07 -18.14
C SER A 140 3.54 -6.91 -16.99
N ALA A 141 3.03 -6.28 -15.94
CA ALA A 141 2.80 -7.01 -14.71
C ALA A 141 1.34 -7.20 -14.34
N ASP A 142 0.55 -6.14 -14.31
CA ASP A 142 -0.87 -6.22 -13.98
C ASP A 142 -1.55 -4.87 -14.28
N ASN A 143 -2.48 -4.85 -15.22
CA ASN A 143 -3.20 -3.64 -15.64
C ASN A 143 -4.27 -3.23 -14.61
N ASN A 144 -3.98 -3.14 -13.37
CA ASN A 144 -4.93 -2.65 -12.38
C ASN A 144 -4.27 -2.53 -11.01
N MET A 145 -3.22 -1.71 -10.97
CA MET A 145 -2.44 -1.48 -9.75
C MET A 145 -3.33 -1.18 -8.55
N ARG A 146 -3.12 -1.90 -7.47
CA ARG A 146 -3.89 -1.77 -6.22
C ARG A 146 -3.04 -1.31 -5.04
N ASN A 147 -1.77 -1.69 -5.02
CA ASN A 147 -0.88 -1.33 -3.95
C ASN A 147 0.58 -1.21 -4.42
N ILE A 148 1.34 -0.41 -3.69
CA ILE A 148 2.78 -0.23 -3.85
C ILE A 148 3.41 -0.33 -2.48
N GLN A 149 4.53 -1.04 -2.38
CA GLN A 149 5.39 -1.02 -1.20
C GLN A 149 6.85 -1.04 -1.62
N PHE A 150 7.67 -0.20 -1.01
CA PHE A 150 9.12 -0.23 -1.17
C PHE A 150 9.75 -1.02 -0.03
N ASN A 151 10.93 -1.58 -0.28
CA ASN A 151 11.80 -2.03 0.79
C ASN A 151 12.40 -0.81 1.53
N SER A 152 13.07 -1.06 2.65
CA SER A 152 13.56 0.00 3.54
C SER A 152 14.60 0.93 2.92
N ASP A 153 15.38 0.46 1.95
CA ASP A 153 16.42 1.25 1.28
C ASP A 153 15.96 1.86 -0.05
N GLY A 154 14.76 1.53 -0.54
CA GLY A 154 14.18 2.07 -1.76
C GLY A 154 14.77 1.53 -3.06
N THR A 155 15.52 0.44 -3.01
CA THR A 155 16.09 -0.21 -4.20
C THR A 155 15.16 -1.26 -4.82
N ILE A 156 14.14 -1.67 -4.07
CA ILE A 156 13.13 -2.65 -4.50
C ILE A 156 11.73 -2.07 -4.27
N MET A 157 10.87 -2.30 -5.23
CA MET A 157 9.46 -1.93 -5.16
C MET A 157 8.61 -3.14 -5.52
N TYR A 158 7.59 -3.37 -4.71
CA TYR A 158 6.57 -4.38 -4.93
C TYR A 158 5.27 -3.71 -5.37
N ILE A 159 4.66 -4.28 -6.39
CA ILE A 159 3.35 -3.85 -6.90
C ILE A 159 2.47 -5.08 -6.99
N ALA A 160 1.22 -4.92 -6.62
CA ALA A 160 0.20 -5.90 -6.89
C ALA A 160 -1.04 -5.26 -7.50
N GLY A 161 -1.71 -6.00 -8.35
CA GLY A 161 -2.96 -5.63 -8.99
C GLY A 161 -3.98 -6.75 -8.90
N ASN A 162 -5.15 -6.56 -9.48
CA ASN A 162 -6.22 -7.55 -9.40
C ASN A 162 -6.60 -8.19 -10.74
N GLN A 163 -5.82 -8.00 -11.78
CA GLN A 163 -6.12 -8.61 -13.07
C GLN A 163 -5.53 -9.99 -13.18
N ASN A 164 -4.28 -10.17 -12.75
CA ASN A 164 -3.58 -11.45 -12.80
C ASN A 164 -3.29 -12.03 -11.39
N ASN A 165 -3.65 -11.29 -10.31
CA ASN A 165 -3.38 -11.65 -8.93
C ASN A 165 -1.89 -11.96 -8.66
N ASN A 166 -1.00 -11.32 -9.40
CA ASN A 166 0.44 -11.46 -9.24
C ASN A 166 0.99 -10.34 -8.36
N MET A 167 2.02 -10.68 -7.61
CA MET A 167 2.90 -9.70 -7.00
C MET A 167 4.14 -9.55 -7.87
N ASN A 168 4.48 -8.31 -8.19
CA ASN A 168 5.56 -7.97 -9.10
C ASN A 168 6.64 -7.20 -8.35
N LYS A 169 7.86 -7.72 -8.36
CA LYS A 169 9.05 -7.12 -7.78
C LYS A 169 9.84 -6.39 -8.88
N TYR A 170 10.03 -5.11 -8.70
CA TYR A 170 10.87 -4.26 -9.54
C TYR A 170 12.12 -3.84 -8.78
N THR A 171 13.24 -3.73 -9.48
CA THR A 171 14.46 -3.12 -8.96
C THR A 171 14.60 -1.69 -9.45
N LEU A 172 15.14 -0.82 -8.61
CA LEU A 172 15.50 0.55 -8.95
C LEU A 172 17.02 0.67 -8.95
N SER A 173 17.63 1.13 -10.05
CA SER A 173 19.08 1.31 -10.11
C SER A 173 19.57 2.48 -9.25
N THR A 174 18.68 3.41 -8.95
CA THR A 174 18.88 4.49 -7.97
C THR A 174 17.76 4.44 -6.94
N ALA A 175 18.12 4.33 -5.66
CA ALA A 175 17.18 4.22 -4.58
C ALA A 175 16.16 5.39 -4.58
N TRP A 176 14.87 5.05 -4.49
CA TRP A 176 13.75 6.00 -4.46
C TRP A 176 13.56 6.82 -5.76
N ASP A 177 14.29 6.53 -6.82
CA ASP A 177 14.11 7.18 -8.12
C ASP A 177 13.28 6.29 -9.05
N ILE A 178 11.99 6.60 -9.15
CA ILE A 178 11.03 5.84 -9.96
C ILE A 178 11.28 5.91 -11.46
N THR A 179 12.16 6.79 -11.93
CA THR A 179 12.55 6.84 -13.35
C THR A 179 13.55 5.74 -13.70
N THR A 180 14.17 5.12 -12.68
CA THR A 180 15.18 4.07 -12.81
C THR A 180 14.64 2.67 -12.56
N ILE A 181 13.30 2.51 -12.53
CA ILE A 181 12.62 1.23 -12.38
C ILE A 181 12.98 0.30 -13.54
N SER A 182 13.32 -0.94 -13.23
CA SER A 182 13.58 -1.99 -14.24
C SER A 182 12.35 -2.19 -15.14
N SER A 183 12.57 -2.38 -16.43
CA SER A 183 11.48 -2.60 -17.39
C SER A 183 10.82 -3.98 -17.25
N THR A 184 11.53 -4.92 -16.62
CA THR A 184 11.06 -6.31 -16.45
C THR A 184 11.02 -6.65 -14.97
N PRO A 185 9.84 -6.93 -14.40
CA PRO A 185 9.74 -7.37 -13.02
C PRO A 185 10.03 -8.87 -12.87
N THR A 186 10.30 -9.30 -11.65
CA THR A 186 10.10 -10.68 -11.25
C THR A 186 8.67 -10.82 -10.77
N SER A 187 7.88 -11.66 -11.42
CA SER A 187 6.47 -11.88 -11.07
C SER A 187 6.33 -13.14 -10.22
N TYR A 188 5.51 -13.03 -9.17
CA TYR A 188 5.16 -14.12 -8.28
C TYR A 188 3.66 -14.35 -8.36
N ASP A 189 3.28 -15.55 -8.81
CA ASP A 189 1.90 -15.98 -8.81
C ASP A 189 1.48 -16.31 -7.37
N LEU A 190 0.53 -15.56 -6.85
CA LEU A 190 -0.06 -15.80 -5.53
C LEU A 190 -1.14 -16.89 -5.55
N GLY A 191 -1.38 -17.47 -6.73
CA GLY A 191 -2.28 -18.58 -6.93
C GLY A 191 -3.73 -18.19 -7.13
N SER A 192 -4.54 -19.19 -7.51
CA SER A 192 -5.97 -19.03 -7.81
C SER A 192 -6.86 -18.78 -6.56
N ARG A 193 -6.25 -18.55 -5.41
CA ARG A 193 -6.96 -18.28 -4.15
C ARG A 193 -7.55 -16.89 -4.09
N PHE A 194 -7.01 -15.97 -4.88
CA PHE A 194 -7.47 -14.60 -4.97
C PHE A 194 -8.35 -14.44 -6.20
N SER A 195 -9.52 -13.92 -6.03
CA SER A 195 -10.38 -13.55 -7.16
C SER A 195 -10.38 -12.05 -7.41
N ASN A 196 -10.01 -11.26 -6.42
CA ASN A 196 -10.01 -9.81 -6.51
C ASN A 196 -9.10 -9.19 -5.43
N MET A 197 -7.79 -9.33 -5.61
CA MET A 197 -6.82 -8.78 -4.66
C MET A 197 -6.97 -7.25 -4.55
N ARG A 198 -7.04 -6.74 -3.33
CA ARG A 198 -7.23 -5.31 -3.03
C ARG A 198 -6.01 -4.61 -2.47
N GLY A 199 -5.13 -5.35 -1.83
CA GLY A 199 -3.91 -4.79 -1.28
C GLY A 199 -3.05 -5.86 -0.62
N PHE A 200 -1.84 -5.49 -0.32
CA PHE A 200 -0.89 -6.32 0.43
C PHE A 200 -0.03 -5.45 1.34
N ILE A 201 0.57 -6.05 2.34
CA ILE A 201 1.59 -5.42 3.14
C ILE A 201 2.60 -6.46 3.63
N PHE A 202 3.88 -6.17 3.46
CA PHE A 202 4.94 -6.85 4.18
C PHE A 202 5.09 -6.24 5.57
N ALA A 203 5.11 -7.07 6.57
CA ALA A 203 5.24 -6.68 7.97
C ALA A 203 6.34 -7.49 8.65
N ALA A 204 6.67 -7.13 9.91
CA ALA A 204 7.66 -7.80 10.71
C ALA A 204 8.99 -8.01 9.97
N ASN A 205 9.54 -6.94 9.38
CA ASN A 205 10.78 -6.96 8.59
C ASN A 205 10.74 -7.96 7.42
N PHE A 206 9.64 -7.96 6.67
CA PHE A 206 9.40 -8.85 5.54
C PHE A 206 9.27 -10.35 5.90
N THR A 207 9.12 -10.69 7.18
CA THR A 207 8.86 -12.08 7.59
C THR A 207 7.40 -12.48 7.49
N LYS A 208 6.51 -11.54 7.23
CA LYS A 208 5.09 -11.77 7.01
C LYS A 208 4.56 -10.97 5.85
N LEU A 209 3.67 -11.58 5.09
CA LEU A 209 2.92 -10.93 4.02
C LEU A 209 1.43 -11.09 4.34
N PHE A 210 0.72 -9.97 4.38
CA PHE A 210 -0.74 -9.95 4.46
C PHE A 210 -1.29 -9.51 3.11
N VAL A 211 -2.32 -10.21 2.64
CA VAL A 211 -3.01 -9.90 1.39
C VAL A 211 -4.50 -9.80 1.64
N THR A 212 -5.12 -8.75 1.16
CA THR A 212 -6.59 -8.58 1.23
C THR A 212 -7.23 -8.96 -0.09
N ASP A 213 -8.30 -9.73 -0.01
CA ASP A 213 -9.12 -10.13 -1.16
C ASP A 213 -10.58 -9.75 -0.91
N ASP A 214 -11.24 -9.28 -1.96
CA ASP A 214 -12.66 -8.90 -1.95
C ASP A 214 -13.40 -9.77 -2.96
N THR A 215 -13.93 -10.86 -2.48
CA THR A 215 -14.89 -11.66 -3.26
C THR A 215 -16.30 -11.16 -3.03
N SER A 216 -17.20 -11.39 -3.96
CA SER A 216 -18.59 -10.92 -3.87
C SER A 216 -19.37 -11.39 -2.63
N SER A 217 -18.82 -12.32 -1.87
CA SER A 217 -19.46 -12.92 -0.70
C SER A 217 -18.67 -12.82 0.60
N THR A 218 -17.34 -12.64 0.53
CA THR A 218 -16.48 -12.60 1.73
C THR A 218 -15.27 -11.71 1.52
N ASN A 219 -15.06 -10.75 2.44
CA ASN A 219 -13.80 -10.03 2.52
C ASN A 219 -12.83 -10.85 3.37
N THR A 220 -11.64 -11.13 2.84
CA THR A 220 -10.67 -12.01 3.47
C THR A 220 -9.32 -11.34 3.59
N ILE A 221 -8.65 -11.56 4.70
CA ILE A 221 -7.23 -11.26 4.87
C ILE A 221 -6.48 -12.59 4.96
N PHE A 222 -5.50 -12.76 4.09
CA PHE A 222 -4.59 -13.89 4.10
C PHE A 222 -3.30 -13.48 4.78
N GLU A 223 -2.82 -14.30 5.70
CA GLU A 223 -1.51 -14.18 6.31
C GLU A 223 -0.60 -15.27 5.74
N TYR A 224 0.56 -14.84 5.25
CA TYR A 224 1.63 -15.71 4.78
C TYR A 224 2.83 -15.51 5.70
N SER A 225 3.37 -16.62 6.18
CA SER A 225 4.64 -16.64 6.92
C SER A 225 5.57 -17.62 6.23
N PRO A 226 6.86 -17.33 6.07
CA PRO A 226 7.80 -18.32 5.57
C PRO A 226 7.78 -19.54 6.50
N ALA A 227 7.67 -20.72 5.93
CA ALA A 227 7.88 -21.94 6.68
C ALA A 227 9.36 -21.99 7.05
N CYS A 228 9.69 -21.88 8.33
CA CYS A 228 11.04 -22.17 8.83
C CYS A 228 11.27 -23.68 8.76
N ALA A 229 11.45 -24.22 7.56
CA ALA A 229 11.75 -25.62 7.32
C ALA A 229 13.26 -25.80 7.23
N GLY A 230 13.85 -26.31 8.30
CA GLY A 230 15.17 -26.95 8.35
C GLY A 230 16.36 -26.12 7.88
N THR A 231 17.27 -25.78 8.74
CA THR A 231 18.62 -25.22 8.53
C THR A 231 18.76 -23.75 8.12
N ILE A 232 17.72 -23.04 7.74
CA ILE A 232 17.75 -21.59 7.59
C ILE A 232 16.97 -20.98 8.75
N THR A 233 17.62 -20.26 9.62
CA THR A 233 16.93 -19.51 10.66
C THR A 233 16.17 -18.36 10.02
N CYS A 234 14.95 -18.06 10.46
CA CYS A 234 14.16 -16.95 9.93
C CYS A 234 14.84 -15.58 10.09
N ALA A 235 15.96 -15.52 10.81
CA ALA A 235 16.82 -14.34 10.96
C ALA A 235 17.78 -14.13 9.78
N ASP A 236 18.04 -15.16 8.98
CA ASP A 236 18.99 -15.11 7.86
C ASP A 236 18.32 -14.81 6.51
N ALA A 237 17.00 -14.76 6.47
CA ALA A 237 16.29 -14.26 5.31
C ALA A 237 16.54 -12.76 5.20
N SER A 238 17.56 -12.37 4.45
CA SER A 238 17.80 -10.98 4.14
C SER A 238 16.63 -10.44 3.31
N ALA A 239 16.23 -9.21 3.54
CA ALA A 239 15.06 -8.58 2.91
C ALA A 239 15.05 -8.63 1.36
N ASN A 240 16.06 -9.16 0.73
CA ASN A 240 16.31 -9.09 -0.70
C ASN A 240 16.01 -10.36 -1.50
N ASP A 241 15.86 -11.53 -0.87
CA ASP A 241 15.66 -12.79 -1.61
C ASP A 241 14.20 -13.33 -1.60
N ASP A 242 13.14 -12.58 -1.39
CA ASP A 242 12.39 -13.08 -0.28
C ASP A 242 10.92 -13.16 -0.47
N VAL A 243 10.30 -12.44 -1.44
CA VAL A 243 8.92 -12.77 -1.84
C VAL A 243 8.89 -14.20 -2.41
N LYS A 244 9.88 -14.59 -3.16
CA LYS A 244 9.98 -15.95 -3.69
C LYS A 244 10.19 -16.96 -2.57
N ALA A 245 11.09 -16.69 -1.63
CA ALA A 245 11.31 -17.56 -0.47
C ALA A 245 10.07 -17.61 0.45
N ILE A 246 9.38 -16.49 0.66
CA ILE A 246 8.13 -16.43 1.40
C ILE A 246 7.03 -17.21 0.66
N ILE A 247 6.94 -17.09 -0.67
CA ILE A 247 5.94 -17.77 -1.48
C ILE A 247 6.29 -19.25 -1.69
N GLU A 248 7.55 -19.58 -2.00
CA GLU A 248 8.01 -20.96 -2.27
C GLU A 248 8.17 -21.81 -1.01
N ALA A 249 8.58 -21.25 0.12
CA ALA A 249 8.64 -21.96 1.39
C ALA A 249 7.25 -22.29 1.97
N ASN A 250 6.22 -21.62 1.49
CA ASN A 250 4.84 -21.84 1.92
C ASN A 250 4.11 -22.86 1.05
N VAL A 251 4.62 -24.06 0.96
CA VAL A 251 3.87 -25.17 0.35
C VAL A 251 2.59 -25.50 1.16
N GLU A 252 2.52 -25.11 2.43
CA GLU A 252 1.30 -25.09 3.24
C GLU A 252 1.00 -23.69 3.77
N LEU A 253 0.42 -22.90 2.91
CA LEU A 253 -0.11 -21.58 3.28
C LEU A 253 -1.17 -21.74 4.35
N SER A 254 -0.88 -21.33 5.58
CA SER A 254 -1.92 -21.25 6.59
C SER A 254 -2.89 -20.13 6.20
N LYS A 255 -3.91 -20.51 5.46
CA LYS A 255 -5.06 -19.65 5.19
C LYS A 255 -5.73 -19.36 6.52
N ARG A 256 -5.76 -18.08 6.89
CA ARG A 256 -6.45 -17.63 8.09
C ARG A 256 -7.47 -16.60 7.67
N ILE A 257 -8.71 -16.93 7.89
CA ILE A 257 -9.86 -16.09 7.56
C ILE A 257 -10.25 -15.38 8.86
N ILE A 258 -10.41 -14.07 8.78
CA ILE A 258 -11.02 -13.27 9.85
C ILE A 258 -12.44 -12.91 9.42
#